data_cfcf15dffd11e2b0535b2f0227574e56
#
_entry.id   cfcf15dffd11e2b0535b2f0227574e56
#
_cell.length_a   1.000
_cell.length_b   1.000
_cell.length_c   1.000
_cell.angle_alpha   90.00
_cell.angle_beta   90.00
_cell.angle_gamma   90.00
#
_symmetry.space_group_name_H-M   'P 1'
#
loop_
_entity.id
_entity.type
_entity.pdbx_description
1 polymer ?
#
loop_
_entity_poly.entity_id
_entity_poly.type
_entity_poly.pdbx_seq_one_letter_code
_entity_poly.pdbx_strand_id
1 'polypeptide(L)'
;GIVKKFKQKSKSAGNILNIIDGTSETIRNGIVVNSEDIKNISNHVPKHLKPLNNEQLGHYLAGLIDGDGHFSKIQQLVITFSSPDAFLAYYIKEKLGYGAVKKVKGKNAYLLIISKKEGILNVLNLINGKLRAEHRFNQVINNILSHTKYKGLDIKFTINSSDNFSNHWLAGFSDADASFQIKVINRLIRNKSEIRLNYQID
;
A
#
# COMPACT_ATOMS: atom_id res chain seq x y z
N GLY A 1 -33.03 9.45 6.74
CA GLY A 1 -33.39 9.17 5.33
C GLY A 1 -32.37 9.68 4.33
N ILE A 2 -31.32 10.40 4.76
CA ILE A 2 -30.35 11.06 3.85
C ILE A 2 -29.09 10.20 3.61
N VAL A 3 -28.82 9.25 4.47
CA VAL A 3 -27.64 8.40 4.37
C VAL A 3 -27.72 7.34 3.23
N LYS A 4 -28.91 7.05 2.73
CA LYS A 4 -29.07 6.06 1.63
C LYS A 4 -28.73 6.57 0.23
N LYS A 5 -28.56 7.88 0.02
CA LYS A 5 -28.27 8.45 -1.31
C LYS A 5 -26.79 8.59 -1.66
N PHE A 6 -25.87 8.32 -0.74
CA PHE A 6 -24.43 8.45 -0.97
C PHE A 6 -23.73 7.13 -1.33
N LYS A 7 -24.48 6.07 -1.65
CA LYS A 7 -23.94 4.85 -2.28
C LYS A 7 -23.92 4.92 -3.82
N GLN A 8 -24.17 6.06 -4.41
CA GLN A 8 -23.78 6.23 -5.81
C GLN A 8 -22.26 6.34 -5.85
N LYS A 9 -21.66 5.32 -6.49
CA LYS A 9 -20.27 5.33 -6.93
C LYS A 9 -19.96 6.74 -7.41
N SER A 10 -19.00 7.40 -6.76
CA SER A 10 -18.45 8.63 -7.29
C SER A 10 -17.91 8.28 -8.67
N LYS A 11 -18.64 8.65 -9.70
CA LYS A 11 -18.06 8.71 -11.04
C LYS A 11 -16.95 9.73 -10.90
N SER A 12 -15.72 9.28 -10.98
CA SER A 12 -14.55 10.13 -11.05
C SER A 12 -14.84 11.21 -12.10
N ALA A 13 -14.58 12.46 -11.73
CA ALA A 13 -14.66 13.57 -12.68
C ALA A 13 -13.64 13.32 -13.79
N GLY A 14 -14.10 12.84 -14.91
CA GLY A 14 -13.26 12.76 -16.08
C GLY A 14 -13.38 11.52 -16.90
N ASN A 15 -14.39 11.51 -17.75
CA ASN A 15 -14.23 10.93 -19.08
C ASN A 15 -13.17 11.73 -19.84
N ILE A 16 -11.91 11.67 -19.47
CA ILE A 16 -10.87 12.40 -20.20
C ILE A 16 -10.04 11.47 -21.05
N LEU A 17 -10.19 10.29 -21.06
CA LEU A 17 -9.66 9.35 -22.05
C LEU A 17 -10.24 7.98 -21.69
N ASN A 18 -10.66 7.23 -22.66
CA ASN A 18 -11.08 5.84 -22.56
C ASN A 18 -9.99 4.90 -21.99
N ILE A 19 -9.00 5.43 -21.28
CA ILE A 19 -7.80 4.70 -20.83
C ILE A 19 -7.59 4.81 -19.31
N ILE A 20 -8.15 5.85 -18.63
CA ILE A 20 -7.91 6.04 -17.22
C ILE A 20 -9.20 6.43 -16.52
N ASP A 21 -9.87 5.48 -16.01
CA ASP A 21 -11.00 5.67 -15.12
C ASP A 21 -10.44 5.76 -13.69
N GLY A 22 -10.27 6.96 -13.23
CA GLY A 22 -9.39 7.50 -12.25
C GLY A 22 -9.66 7.31 -10.79
N THR A 23 -9.41 6.21 -10.21
CA THR A 23 -9.07 6.07 -8.79
C THR A 23 -7.92 5.06 -8.71
N SER A 24 -7.29 4.87 -7.56
CA SER A 24 -6.34 3.76 -7.37
C SER A 24 -6.93 2.41 -7.81
N GLU A 25 -8.23 2.33 -8.01
CA GLU A 25 -8.95 1.21 -8.59
C GLU A 25 -8.80 1.08 -10.12
N THR A 26 -8.37 2.10 -10.83
CA THR A 26 -8.31 2.11 -12.29
C THR A 26 -7.16 1.31 -12.86
N ILE A 27 -6.20 0.99 -12.03
CA ILE A 27 -5.10 0.12 -12.43
C ILE A 27 -5.54 -1.35 -12.49
N ARG A 28 -6.85 -1.63 -12.34
CA ARG A 28 -7.42 -2.98 -12.39
C ARG A 28 -7.19 -3.73 -13.70
N ASN A 29 -6.89 -3.04 -14.78
CA ASN A 29 -6.67 -3.65 -16.10
C ASN A 29 -5.19 -3.90 -16.45
N GLY A 30 -4.29 -3.86 -15.46
CA GLY A 30 -2.88 -4.19 -15.69
C GLY A 30 -2.09 -3.17 -16.50
N ILE A 31 -2.69 -2.04 -16.86
CA ILE A 31 -2.00 -0.97 -17.57
C ILE A 31 -1.20 -0.17 -16.54
N VAL A 32 0.09 -0.39 -16.51
CA VAL A 32 1.03 0.48 -15.80
C VAL A 32 1.14 1.77 -16.59
N VAL A 33 0.36 2.79 -16.21
CA VAL A 33 0.49 4.10 -16.83
C VAL A 33 1.77 4.72 -16.30
N ASN A 34 2.73 4.91 -17.18
CA ASN A 34 3.94 5.66 -16.86
C ASN A 34 3.54 7.13 -16.60
N SER A 35 4.22 7.80 -15.67
CA SER A 35 3.91 9.20 -15.35
C SER A 35 4.00 10.15 -16.56
N GLU A 36 4.72 9.76 -17.60
CA GLU A 36 4.86 10.48 -18.85
C GLU A 36 3.61 10.42 -19.71
N ASP A 37 2.80 9.36 -19.56
CA ASP A 37 1.56 9.16 -20.31
C ASP A 37 0.35 9.86 -19.67
N ILE A 38 0.50 10.37 -18.44
CA ILE A 38 -0.56 11.08 -17.73
C ILE A 38 -0.61 12.52 -18.22
N LYS A 39 -1.64 12.89 -18.96
CA LYS A 39 -1.90 14.29 -19.29
C LYS A 39 -2.04 15.10 -18.00
N ASN A 40 -1.22 16.14 -17.86
CA ASN A 40 -1.36 17.09 -16.78
C ASN A 40 -2.71 17.82 -16.90
N ILE A 41 -3.66 17.49 -16.03
CA ILE A 41 -4.94 18.17 -15.90
C ILE A 41 -4.69 19.54 -15.26
N SER A 42 -3.73 19.63 -14.37
CA SER A 42 -3.24 20.88 -13.80
C SER A 42 -1.80 20.68 -13.30
N ASN A 43 -1.08 21.80 -13.11
CA ASN A 43 0.27 21.78 -12.53
C ASN A 43 0.29 21.29 -11.07
N HIS A 44 -0.87 21.12 -10.44
CA HIS A 44 -1.04 20.66 -9.06
C HIS A 44 -1.40 19.18 -8.96
N VAL A 45 -1.63 18.49 -10.09
CA VAL A 45 -1.86 17.04 -10.05
C VAL A 45 -0.52 16.34 -9.90
N PRO A 46 -0.26 15.65 -8.78
CA PRO A 46 0.99 14.94 -8.60
C PRO A 46 1.09 13.79 -9.61
N LYS A 47 2.29 13.57 -10.12
CA LYS A 47 2.58 12.44 -10.99
C LYS A 47 2.61 11.17 -10.14
N HIS A 48 1.83 10.17 -10.52
CA HIS A 48 1.90 8.85 -9.88
C HIS A 48 3.11 8.10 -10.40
N LEU A 49 4.08 7.89 -9.54
CA LEU A 49 5.25 7.08 -9.83
C LEU A 49 5.14 5.77 -9.05
N LYS A 50 4.99 4.66 -9.77
CA LYS A 50 5.21 3.34 -9.15
C LYS A 50 6.69 3.15 -8.83
N PRO A 51 7.03 2.30 -7.85
CA PRO A 51 8.41 1.94 -7.61
C PRO A 51 9.07 1.42 -8.88
N LEU A 52 10.14 2.10 -9.33
CA LEU A 52 10.86 1.80 -10.57
C LEU A 52 12.03 0.84 -10.35
N ASN A 53 12.53 0.75 -9.10
CA ASN A 53 13.66 -0.07 -8.72
C ASN A 53 13.44 -0.72 -7.35
N ASN A 54 14.37 -1.60 -6.97
CA ASN A 54 14.28 -2.34 -5.70
C ASN A 54 14.38 -1.44 -4.47
N GLU A 55 15.09 -0.32 -4.55
CA GLU A 55 15.19 0.63 -3.43
C GLU A 55 13.83 1.27 -3.15
N GLN A 56 13.17 1.77 -4.18
CA GLN A 56 11.85 2.36 -4.09
C GLN A 56 10.79 1.32 -3.69
N LEU A 57 10.87 0.12 -4.28
CA LEU A 57 10.00 -1.00 -3.92
C LEU A 57 10.19 -1.40 -2.46
N GLY A 58 11.42 -1.42 -1.96
CA GLY A 58 11.72 -1.73 -0.56
C GLY A 58 11.09 -0.71 0.40
N HIS A 59 11.17 0.58 0.12
CA HIS A 59 10.48 1.60 0.92
C HIS A 59 8.96 1.45 0.86
N TYR A 60 8.39 1.25 -0.32
CA TYR A 60 6.96 1.05 -0.49
C TYR A 60 6.48 -0.20 0.27
N LEU A 61 7.18 -1.32 0.11
CA LEU A 61 6.87 -2.58 0.79
C LEU A 61 6.99 -2.45 2.31
N ALA A 62 8.00 -1.72 2.80
CA ALA A 62 8.17 -1.45 4.22
C ALA A 62 6.98 -0.66 4.78
N GLY A 63 6.52 0.38 4.09
CA GLY A 63 5.33 1.13 4.49
C GLY A 63 4.07 0.26 4.51
N LEU A 64 3.87 -0.55 3.49
CA LEU A 64 2.74 -1.48 3.40
C LEU A 64 2.76 -2.53 4.54
N ILE A 65 3.96 -3.01 4.93
CA ILE A 65 4.13 -3.95 6.04
C ILE A 65 3.91 -3.23 7.38
N ASP A 66 4.41 -2.02 7.55
CA ASP A 66 4.23 -1.26 8.78
C ASP A 66 2.75 -1.01 9.09
N GLY A 67 1.91 -0.77 8.06
CA GLY A 67 0.46 -0.70 8.19
C GLY A 67 -0.16 -2.10 8.36
N ASP A 68 -0.40 -2.81 7.29
CA ASP A 68 -1.23 -4.03 7.24
C ASP A 68 -0.47 -5.36 7.26
N GLY A 69 0.88 -5.34 7.27
CA GLY A 69 1.68 -6.56 7.24
C GLY A 69 1.99 -7.10 8.64
N HIS A 70 2.31 -8.38 8.73
CA HIS A 70 2.90 -8.97 9.93
C HIS A 70 3.77 -10.19 9.62
N PHE A 71 4.79 -10.42 10.46
CA PHE A 71 5.61 -11.62 10.41
C PHE A 71 5.15 -12.59 11.49
N SER A 72 4.59 -13.72 11.06
CA SER A 72 4.02 -14.73 11.95
C SER A 72 5.09 -15.60 12.62
N LYS A 73 4.73 -16.26 13.74
CA LYS A 73 5.59 -17.22 14.45
C LYS A 73 5.95 -18.46 13.61
N ILE A 74 5.21 -18.74 12.55
CA ILE A 74 5.50 -19.81 11.57
C ILE A 74 6.33 -19.33 10.39
N GLN A 75 7.07 -18.23 10.55
CA GLN A 75 8.01 -17.63 9.61
C GLN A 75 7.37 -17.28 8.27
N GLN A 76 6.24 -16.63 8.30
CA GLN A 76 5.57 -16.11 7.11
C GLN A 76 5.42 -14.60 7.21
N LEU A 77 5.59 -13.90 6.09
CA LEU A 77 5.03 -12.57 5.91
C LEU A 77 3.59 -12.72 5.41
N VAL A 78 2.66 -12.06 6.09
CA VAL A 78 1.26 -11.97 5.69
C VAL A 78 0.89 -10.51 5.59
N ILE A 79 0.32 -10.10 4.45
CA ILE A 79 -0.23 -8.75 4.24
C ILE A 79 -1.70 -8.91 3.85
N THR A 80 -2.57 -8.16 4.52
CA THR A 80 -4.00 -8.17 4.28
C THR A 80 -4.37 -7.06 3.30
N PHE A 81 -5.25 -7.36 2.36
CA PHE A 81 -5.79 -6.40 1.40
C PHE A 81 -7.30 -6.48 1.40
N SER A 82 -7.96 -5.34 1.25
CA SER A 82 -9.39 -5.31 0.96
C SER A 82 -9.66 -5.92 -0.44
N SER A 83 -10.88 -6.39 -0.71
CA SER A 83 -11.15 -6.98 -2.04
C SER A 83 -11.00 -5.98 -3.20
N PRO A 84 -11.34 -4.71 -3.07
CA PRO A 84 -11.01 -3.71 -4.09
C PRO A 84 -9.51 -3.62 -4.41
N ASP A 85 -8.65 -3.85 -3.41
CA ASP A 85 -7.20 -3.73 -3.49
C ASP A 85 -6.49 -5.07 -3.78
N ALA A 86 -7.24 -6.13 -4.08
CA ALA A 86 -6.67 -7.44 -4.42
C ALA A 86 -5.61 -7.37 -5.52
N PHE A 87 -5.77 -6.43 -6.46
CA PHE A 87 -4.80 -6.17 -7.51
C PHE A 87 -3.40 -5.86 -6.95
N LEU A 88 -3.32 -5.06 -5.88
CA LEU A 88 -2.06 -4.72 -5.24
C LEU A 88 -1.36 -5.97 -4.67
N ALA A 89 -2.13 -6.91 -4.10
CA ALA A 89 -1.58 -8.18 -3.64
C ALA A 89 -0.92 -8.98 -4.79
N TYR A 90 -1.56 -9.04 -5.96
CA TYR A 90 -0.99 -9.69 -7.13
C TYR A 90 0.23 -8.96 -7.69
N TYR A 91 0.19 -7.62 -7.75
CA TYR A 91 1.33 -6.81 -8.17
C TYR A 91 2.56 -7.05 -7.28
N ILE A 92 2.40 -7.01 -5.95
CA ILE A 92 3.50 -7.26 -5.02
C ILE A 92 4.03 -8.71 -5.17
N LYS A 93 3.14 -9.69 -5.29
CA LYS A 93 3.54 -11.07 -5.56
C LYS A 93 4.39 -11.19 -6.83
N GLU A 94 3.99 -10.55 -7.91
CA GLU A 94 4.71 -10.55 -9.18
C GLU A 94 6.11 -9.91 -9.03
N LYS A 95 6.17 -8.74 -8.40
CA LYS A 95 7.45 -8.03 -8.16
C LYS A 95 8.41 -8.81 -7.27
N LEU A 96 7.90 -9.51 -6.27
CA LEU A 96 8.73 -10.33 -5.38
C LEU A 96 9.12 -11.68 -5.99
N GLY A 97 8.36 -12.18 -6.96
CA GLY A 97 8.53 -13.53 -7.51
C GLY A 97 8.12 -14.67 -6.58
N TYR A 98 7.59 -14.35 -5.40
CA TYR A 98 7.24 -15.30 -4.34
C TYR A 98 5.88 -15.00 -3.74
N GLY A 99 5.26 -16.00 -3.12
CA GLY A 99 4.04 -15.85 -2.36
C GLY A 99 2.80 -16.43 -3.03
N ALA A 100 1.73 -16.48 -2.26
CA ALA A 100 0.40 -16.90 -2.69
C ALA A 100 -0.62 -15.84 -2.27
N VAL A 101 -1.50 -15.46 -3.19
CA VAL A 101 -2.64 -14.59 -2.89
C VAL A 101 -3.86 -15.49 -2.66
N LYS A 102 -4.50 -15.35 -1.49
CA LYS A 102 -5.65 -16.16 -1.08
C LYS A 102 -6.81 -15.28 -0.67
N LYS A 103 -8.00 -15.56 -1.20
CA LYS A 103 -9.23 -14.94 -0.73
C LYS A 103 -9.62 -15.50 0.65
N VAL A 104 -9.99 -14.60 1.56
CA VAL A 104 -10.48 -15.02 2.89
C VAL A 104 -11.94 -15.42 2.79
N LYS A 105 -12.25 -16.67 3.19
CA LYS A 105 -13.64 -17.19 3.14
C LYS A 105 -14.54 -16.35 4.06
N GLY A 106 -15.67 -15.92 3.54
CA GLY A 106 -16.66 -15.14 4.29
C GLY A 106 -16.28 -13.68 4.58
N LYS A 107 -15.14 -13.20 4.07
CA LYS A 107 -14.70 -11.81 4.24
C LYS A 107 -14.40 -11.15 2.89
N ASN A 108 -14.53 -9.83 2.88
CA ASN A 108 -14.17 -9.02 1.71
C ASN A 108 -12.67 -8.67 1.74
N ALA A 109 -11.81 -9.69 1.81
CA ALA A 109 -10.37 -9.54 1.99
C ALA A 109 -9.57 -10.61 1.25
N TYR A 110 -8.33 -10.26 0.91
CA TYR A 110 -7.30 -11.13 0.36
C TYR A 110 -6.04 -11.07 1.23
N LEU A 111 -5.31 -12.18 1.28
CA LEU A 111 -4.03 -12.29 1.96
C LEU A 111 -2.94 -12.58 0.94
N LEU A 112 -1.88 -11.79 0.96
CA LEU A 112 -0.61 -12.18 0.35
C LEU A 112 0.22 -12.87 1.43
N ILE A 113 0.60 -14.12 1.18
CA ILE A 113 1.35 -14.96 2.12
C ILE A 113 2.67 -15.38 1.47
N ILE A 114 3.78 -15.01 2.09
CA ILE A 114 5.13 -15.43 1.68
C ILE A 114 5.69 -16.34 2.78
N SER A 115 5.99 -17.60 2.43
CA SER A 115 6.43 -18.64 3.39
C SER A 115 7.73 -19.36 2.99
N LYS A 116 8.11 -19.29 1.70
CA LYS A 116 9.38 -19.87 1.23
C LYS A 116 10.55 -19.08 1.82
N LYS A 117 11.62 -19.80 2.23
CA LYS A 117 12.83 -19.18 2.82
C LYS A 117 13.40 -18.12 1.91
N GLU A 118 13.55 -18.42 0.62
CA GLU A 118 14.10 -17.53 -0.39
C GLU A 118 13.23 -16.27 -0.54
N GLY A 119 11.90 -16.42 -0.50
CA GLY A 119 10.96 -15.30 -0.56
C GLY A 119 11.05 -14.40 0.67
N ILE A 120 11.18 -14.97 1.86
CA ILE A 120 11.38 -14.18 3.10
C ILE A 120 12.73 -13.46 3.05
N LEU A 121 13.81 -14.13 2.61
CA LEU A 121 15.13 -13.49 2.49
C LEU A 121 15.11 -12.34 1.48
N ASN A 122 14.41 -12.50 0.35
CA ASN A 122 14.22 -11.43 -0.62
C ASN A 122 13.48 -10.23 0.00
N VAL A 123 12.40 -10.48 0.74
CA VAL A 123 11.66 -9.43 1.46
C VAL A 123 12.57 -8.74 2.48
N LEU A 124 13.29 -9.49 3.33
CA LEU A 124 14.17 -8.91 4.33
C LEU A 124 15.25 -8.03 3.71
N ASN A 125 15.83 -8.46 2.58
CA ASN A 125 16.82 -7.67 1.85
C ASN A 125 16.23 -6.35 1.32
N LEU A 126 15.00 -6.38 0.80
CA LEU A 126 14.33 -5.18 0.29
C LEU A 126 13.99 -4.17 1.39
N ILE A 127 13.51 -4.65 2.56
CA ILE A 127 12.99 -3.79 3.64
C ILE A 127 14.02 -3.47 4.75
N ASN A 128 15.22 -4.03 4.71
CA ASN A 128 16.25 -3.77 5.71
C ASN A 128 16.57 -2.27 5.79
N GLY A 129 16.51 -1.70 6.98
CA GLY A 129 16.71 -0.27 7.23
C GLY A 129 15.57 0.62 6.73
N LYS A 130 14.38 0.06 6.42
CA LYS A 130 13.23 0.80 5.86
C LYS A 130 11.96 0.71 6.69
N LEU A 131 11.80 -0.34 7.54
CA LEU A 131 10.69 -0.40 8.51
C LEU A 131 10.82 0.73 9.55
N ARG A 132 9.70 1.33 9.91
CA ARG A 132 9.61 2.40 10.93
C ARG A 132 8.83 1.97 12.17
N ALA A 133 7.92 1.01 12.03
CA ALA A 133 7.14 0.49 13.15
C ALA A 133 7.97 -0.52 13.97
N GLU A 134 8.31 -0.16 15.21
CA GLU A 134 9.14 -0.98 16.11
C GLU A 134 8.56 -2.37 16.31
N HIS A 135 7.23 -2.48 16.42
CA HIS A 135 6.59 -3.78 16.62
C HIS A 135 6.77 -4.72 15.40
N ARG A 136 6.84 -4.18 14.16
CA ARG A 136 7.13 -4.97 12.95
C ARG A 136 8.60 -5.38 12.90
N PHE A 137 9.49 -4.47 13.24
CA PHE A 137 10.90 -4.78 13.41
C PHE A 137 11.10 -5.92 14.40
N ASN A 138 10.48 -5.84 15.59
CA ASN A 138 10.53 -6.87 16.60
C ASN A 138 9.97 -8.22 16.13
N GLN A 139 8.93 -8.23 15.30
CA GLN A 139 8.44 -9.45 14.66
C GLN A 139 9.49 -10.08 13.73
N VAL A 140 10.23 -9.29 12.95
CA VAL A 140 11.32 -9.82 12.12
C VAL A 140 12.39 -10.47 12.98
N ILE A 141 12.85 -9.78 14.02
CA ILE A 141 13.87 -10.31 14.91
C ILE A 141 13.40 -11.60 15.59
N ASN A 142 12.23 -11.55 16.24
CA ASN A 142 11.77 -12.63 17.12
C ASN A 142 11.15 -13.81 16.36
N ASN A 143 10.46 -13.58 15.25
CA ASN A 143 9.73 -14.63 14.56
C ASN A 143 10.47 -15.19 13.34
N ILE A 144 11.40 -14.42 12.76
CA ILE A 144 12.14 -14.83 11.57
C ILE A 144 13.61 -15.11 11.92
N LEU A 145 14.38 -14.08 12.31
CA LEU A 145 15.82 -14.20 12.42
C LEU A 145 16.27 -15.07 13.60
N SER A 146 15.53 -15.12 14.71
CA SER A 146 15.81 -16.01 15.84
C SER A 146 15.51 -17.48 15.56
N HIS A 147 14.71 -17.78 14.52
CA HIS A 147 14.32 -19.15 14.21
C HIS A 147 15.46 -19.95 13.58
N THR A 148 15.57 -21.23 13.92
CA THR A 148 16.65 -22.13 13.46
C THR A 148 16.84 -22.18 11.96
N LYS A 149 15.75 -22.02 11.19
CA LYS A 149 15.75 -21.96 9.73
C LYS A 149 16.61 -20.81 9.16
N TYR A 150 16.76 -19.71 9.91
CA TYR A 150 17.48 -18.50 9.54
C TYR A 150 18.72 -18.26 10.41
N LYS A 151 18.83 -18.97 11.53
CA LYS A 151 19.98 -18.92 12.43
C LYS A 151 21.25 -19.31 11.67
N GLY A 152 22.30 -18.52 11.81
CA GLY A 152 23.56 -18.71 11.06
C GLY A 152 23.64 -17.90 9.77
N LEU A 153 22.57 -17.22 9.35
CA LEU A 153 22.68 -16.18 8.37
C LEU A 153 23.05 -14.88 9.09
N ASP A 154 24.21 -14.32 8.75
CA ASP A 154 24.68 -13.05 9.34
C ASP A 154 23.91 -11.86 8.74
N ILE A 155 22.61 -11.78 9.07
CA ILE A 155 21.72 -10.72 8.62
C ILE A 155 21.64 -9.63 9.68
N LYS A 156 22.35 -8.53 9.47
CA LYS A 156 22.19 -7.33 10.28
C LYS A 156 20.94 -6.57 9.83
N PHE A 157 19.85 -6.77 10.54
CA PHE A 157 18.58 -6.10 10.26
C PHE A 157 18.42 -4.85 11.12
N THR A 158 18.06 -3.73 10.51
CA THR A 158 17.97 -2.43 11.17
C THR A 158 16.62 -1.77 10.93
N ILE A 159 16.22 -0.90 11.85
CA ILE A 159 15.03 -0.05 11.74
C ILE A 159 15.41 1.32 11.18
N ASN A 160 14.47 1.99 10.52
CA ASN A 160 14.63 3.36 10.06
C ASN A 160 14.05 4.35 11.07
N SER A 161 14.90 5.14 11.68
CA SER A 161 14.54 6.20 12.64
C SER A 161 14.61 7.61 12.05
N SER A 162 14.79 7.76 10.72
CA SER A 162 14.89 9.07 10.08
C SER A 162 13.52 9.73 9.93
N ASP A 163 13.47 11.08 9.97
CA ASP A 163 12.27 11.87 9.72
C ASP A 163 12.05 12.16 8.22
N ASN A 164 12.81 11.51 7.34
CA ASN A 164 12.71 11.72 5.90
C ASN A 164 11.61 10.85 5.30
N PHE A 165 10.52 11.47 4.86
CA PHE A 165 9.39 10.83 4.16
C PHE A 165 9.40 11.09 2.64
N SER A 166 10.47 11.64 2.07
CA SER A 166 10.60 11.90 0.62
C SER A 166 10.88 10.63 -0.20
N ASN A 167 10.45 9.48 0.30
CA ASN A 167 10.60 8.17 -0.34
C ASN A 167 9.22 7.47 -0.45
N HIS A 168 9.19 6.27 -0.99
CA HIS A 168 7.92 5.54 -1.22
C HIS A 168 7.31 4.91 0.05
N TRP A 169 7.92 5.08 1.23
CA TRP A 169 7.40 4.48 2.46
C TRP A 169 6.00 5.02 2.80
N LEU A 170 5.83 6.36 2.75
CA LEU A 170 4.53 6.97 3.06
C LEU A 170 3.44 6.54 2.07
N ALA A 171 3.78 6.33 0.80
CA ALA A 171 2.82 5.81 -0.18
C ALA A 171 2.36 4.40 0.19
N GLY A 172 3.29 3.49 0.53
CA GLY A 172 2.94 2.14 0.96
C GLY A 172 2.14 2.12 2.26
N PHE A 173 2.50 2.96 3.22
CA PHE A 173 1.77 3.10 4.49
C PHE A 173 0.36 3.65 4.27
N SER A 174 0.21 4.63 3.37
CA SER A 174 -1.10 5.20 3.03
C SER A 174 -2.02 4.21 2.33
N ASP A 175 -1.47 3.37 1.46
CA ASP A 175 -2.24 2.31 0.79
C ASP A 175 -2.72 1.23 1.78
N ALA A 176 -2.01 1.06 2.91
CA ALA A 176 -2.40 0.14 3.96
C ALA A 176 -3.41 0.77 4.94
N ASP A 177 -3.11 1.96 5.49
CA ASP A 177 -3.73 2.45 6.73
C ASP A 177 -4.23 3.90 6.65
N ALA A 178 -4.32 4.48 5.45
CA ALA A 178 -4.84 5.83 5.30
C ALA A 178 -6.22 5.89 4.69
N SER A 179 -6.98 6.92 5.06
CA SER A 179 -8.24 7.26 4.43
C SER A 179 -8.21 8.66 3.82
N PHE A 180 -8.81 8.80 2.64
CA PHE A 180 -8.97 10.06 1.94
C PHE A 180 -10.46 10.41 1.88
N GLN A 181 -10.83 11.59 2.37
CA GLN A 181 -12.21 12.04 2.40
C GLN A 181 -12.37 13.40 1.74
N ILE A 182 -13.41 13.54 0.93
CA ILE A 182 -13.86 14.82 0.38
C ILE A 182 -15.19 15.15 1.06
N LYS A 183 -15.22 16.26 1.82
CA LYS A 183 -16.44 16.77 2.44
C LYS A 183 -16.88 18.02 1.73
N VAL A 184 -18.13 18.03 1.23
CA VAL A 184 -18.78 19.24 0.68
C VAL A 184 -19.76 19.77 1.73
N ILE A 185 -19.49 20.97 2.23
CA ILE A 185 -20.31 21.65 3.23
C ILE A 185 -21.03 22.82 2.56
N ASN A 186 -22.35 22.72 2.42
CA ASN A 186 -23.17 23.80 1.90
C ASN A 186 -23.53 24.76 3.03
N ARG A 187 -23.01 25.97 2.97
CA ARG A 187 -23.34 27.04 3.93
C ARG A 187 -24.54 27.85 3.39
N LEU A 188 -25.74 27.42 3.75
CA LEU A 188 -26.99 28.01 3.26
C LEU A 188 -27.07 29.53 3.50
N ILE A 189 -26.59 30.02 4.65
CA ILE A 189 -26.65 31.46 5.03
C ILE A 189 -25.76 32.33 4.12
N ARG A 190 -24.69 31.76 3.53
CA ARG A 190 -23.71 32.50 2.70
C ARG A 190 -23.77 32.16 1.23
N ASN A 191 -24.70 31.29 0.83
CA ASN A 191 -24.80 30.73 -0.52
C ASN A 191 -23.44 30.29 -1.12
N LYS A 192 -22.60 29.69 -0.28
CA LYS A 192 -21.26 29.22 -0.64
C LYS A 192 -21.08 27.76 -0.23
N SER A 193 -20.47 26.98 -1.09
CA SER A 193 -20.02 25.62 -0.77
C SER A 193 -18.55 25.63 -0.38
N GLU A 194 -18.22 24.92 0.66
CA GLU A 194 -16.86 24.70 1.13
C GLU A 194 -16.48 23.23 0.85
N ILE A 195 -15.36 23.00 0.20
CA ILE A 195 -14.80 21.66 0.00
C ILE A 195 -13.67 21.47 0.98
N ARG A 196 -13.75 20.41 1.80
CA ARG A 196 -12.66 19.98 2.69
C ARG A 196 -12.10 18.67 2.23
N LEU A 197 -10.80 18.64 2.08
CA LEU A 197 -10.03 17.42 1.82
C LEU A 197 -9.42 16.96 3.14
N ASN A 198 -9.73 15.74 3.56
CA ASN A 198 -9.13 15.14 4.74
C ASN A 198 -8.28 13.95 4.31
N TYR A 199 -7.08 13.89 4.85
CA TYR A 199 -6.21 12.73 4.86
C TYR A 199 -6.04 12.31 6.31
N GLN A 200 -6.37 11.06 6.61
CA GLN A 200 -6.29 10.50 7.96
C GLN A 200 -5.47 9.22 7.92
N ILE A 201 -4.59 9.09 8.88
CA ILE A 201 -3.83 7.88 9.19
C ILE A 201 -4.30 7.43 10.57
N ASP A 202 -4.68 6.17 10.71
CA ASP A 202 -5.14 5.57 11.96
C ASP A 202 -4.00 4.93 12.77
#